data_6ca6a09d9711d9d75566a5c3c936d8e8
#
_entry.id   6ca6a09d9711d9d75566a5c3c936d8e8
#
_cell.length_a   1.000
_cell.length_b   1.000
_cell.length_c   1.000
_cell.angle_alpha   90.00
_cell.angle_beta   90.00
_cell.angle_gamma   90.00
#
_symmetry.space_group_name_H-M   'P 1'
#
loop_
_entity.id
_entity.type
_entity.pdbx_description
1 polymer ?
#
loop_
_entity_poly.entity_id
_entity_poly.type
_entity_poly.pdbx_seq_one_letter_code
_entity_poly.pdbx_strand_id
1 'polypeptide(L)'
;METTGLDIVKDRVIQISYIKVMPDGREERNNIFVNPQRVIPDEVVALTGITNEMVKDAKTFKEIAANLKDAFAGCDFAGFNSNFFDIPMLAEEFLRAGVDFDFSKVRLIDAHSIFCRMERRSLAAAYQFYCGRKMEDDFPPHRADNDTEATYRVLMAQLDKYNPETADDPEKVLHNDMDELAALSKSNDNVDFAGRIVWKDMVDANGKPLLDGEGNPRKQEAFNFGKYKGWYVTDVLRKDPGYYSWMLSSDFTNNTKQVLTRIRMREFMNKKG
;
A
#
# COMPACT_ATOMS: atom_id res chain seq x y z
N MET A 1 5.61 -9.09 3.37
CA MET A 1 5.05 -10.33 2.80
C MET A 1 6.05 -10.97 1.86
N GLU A 2 5.99 -12.31 1.73
CA GLU A 2 6.72 -13.03 0.68
C GLU A 2 5.74 -13.54 -0.37
N THR A 3 6.17 -13.59 -1.63
CA THR A 3 5.34 -13.91 -2.78
C THR A 3 6.08 -14.81 -3.77
N THR A 4 5.36 -15.41 -4.73
CA THR A 4 5.97 -16.22 -5.81
C THR A 4 6.74 -15.39 -6.85
N GLY A 5 6.72 -14.06 -6.75
CA GLY A 5 7.36 -13.11 -7.65
C GLY A 5 6.81 -11.70 -7.44
N LEU A 6 7.18 -10.76 -8.31
CA LEU A 6 6.89 -9.33 -8.16
C LEU A 6 5.70 -8.84 -9.01
N ASP A 7 5.07 -9.70 -9.80
CA ASP A 7 3.93 -9.33 -10.63
C ASP A 7 2.63 -9.40 -9.82
N ILE A 8 2.11 -8.26 -9.41
CA ILE A 8 0.89 -8.18 -8.58
C ILE A 8 -0.31 -8.87 -9.23
N VAL A 9 -0.37 -8.92 -10.56
CA VAL A 9 -1.48 -9.57 -11.29
C VAL A 9 -1.34 -11.08 -11.31
N LYS A 10 -0.11 -11.60 -11.43
CA LYS A 10 0.15 -13.03 -11.67
C LYS A 10 0.63 -13.77 -10.42
N ASP A 11 1.41 -13.12 -9.59
CA ASP A 11 2.03 -13.77 -8.45
C ASP A 11 1.09 -13.88 -7.25
N ARG A 12 1.48 -14.71 -6.30
CA ARG A 12 0.66 -15.12 -5.16
C ARG A 12 1.47 -14.98 -3.88
N VAL A 13 0.79 -14.64 -2.80
CA VAL A 13 1.38 -14.59 -1.47
C VAL A 13 1.72 -16.01 -0.99
N ILE A 14 2.93 -16.17 -0.40
CA ILE A 14 3.40 -17.42 0.23
C ILE A 14 3.64 -17.28 1.73
N GLN A 15 3.84 -16.03 2.22
CA GLN A 15 3.94 -15.74 3.66
C GLN A 15 3.40 -14.35 3.96
N ILE A 16 2.64 -14.24 5.06
CA ILE A 16 2.19 -12.96 5.62
C ILE A 16 2.69 -12.89 7.06
N SER A 17 3.47 -11.85 7.38
CA SER A 17 3.84 -11.52 8.75
C SER A 17 3.34 -10.12 9.08
N TYR A 18 2.74 -9.96 10.26
CA TYR A 18 2.31 -8.67 10.78
C TYR A 18 2.35 -8.60 12.30
N ILE A 19 2.52 -7.39 12.80
CA ILE A 19 2.41 -7.04 14.21
C ILE A 19 1.21 -6.11 14.34
N LYS A 20 0.20 -6.53 15.10
CA LYS A 20 -0.95 -5.70 15.43
C LYS A 20 -0.72 -5.03 16.77
N VAL A 21 -0.63 -3.71 16.77
CA VAL A 21 -0.47 -2.90 17.98
C VAL A 21 -1.84 -2.38 18.40
N MET A 22 -2.26 -2.69 19.61
CA MET A 22 -3.53 -2.27 20.19
C MET A 22 -3.41 -0.86 20.82
N PRO A 23 -4.52 -0.12 21.01
CA PRO A 23 -4.49 1.21 21.62
C PRO A 23 -3.89 1.24 23.03
N ASP A 24 -3.88 0.11 23.73
CA ASP A 24 -3.26 -0.05 25.06
C ASP A 24 -1.78 -0.46 24.99
N GLY A 25 -1.19 -0.52 23.80
CA GLY A 25 0.20 -0.88 23.56
C GLY A 25 0.48 -2.38 23.52
N ARG A 26 -0.51 -3.26 23.67
CA ARG A 26 -0.32 -4.69 23.50
C ARG A 26 -0.05 -5.02 22.03
N GLU A 27 0.84 -5.97 21.79
CA GLU A 27 1.20 -6.45 20.46
C GLU A 27 0.72 -7.88 20.23
N GLU A 28 0.14 -8.12 19.09
CA GLU A 28 -0.19 -9.45 18.58
C GLU A 28 0.67 -9.71 17.33
N ARG A 29 1.52 -10.73 17.40
CA ARG A 29 2.46 -11.09 16.32
C ARG A 29 1.95 -12.31 15.59
N ASN A 30 1.86 -12.21 14.28
CA ASN A 30 1.38 -13.28 13.42
C ASN A 30 2.35 -13.50 12.27
N ASN A 31 2.63 -14.77 12.00
CA ASN A 31 3.43 -15.21 10.87
C ASN A 31 2.73 -16.43 10.24
N ILE A 32 2.26 -16.31 9.03
CA ILE A 32 1.34 -17.26 8.40
C ILE A 32 1.91 -17.66 7.04
N PHE A 33 2.21 -18.96 6.85
CA PHE A 33 2.44 -19.51 5.53
C PHE A 33 1.12 -19.64 4.77
N VAL A 34 1.18 -19.36 3.47
CA VAL A 34 0.02 -19.39 2.58
C VAL A 34 0.34 -20.31 1.40
N ASN A 35 -0.55 -21.25 1.11
CA ASN A 35 -0.45 -22.07 -0.09
C ASN A 35 -0.81 -21.24 -1.32
N PRO A 36 0.16 -20.95 -2.22
CA PRO A 36 -0.10 -20.15 -3.41
C PRO A 36 -0.88 -20.89 -4.50
N GLN A 37 -1.12 -22.19 -4.31
CA GLN A 37 -1.72 -23.12 -5.30
C GLN A 37 -0.93 -23.15 -6.63
N ARG A 38 0.36 -22.91 -6.58
CA ARG A 38 1.28 -22.96 -7.72
C ARG A 38 2.70 -23.21 -7.20
N VAL A 39 3.57 -23.62 -8.10
CA VAL A 39 4.99 -23.84 -7.79
C VAL A 39 5.67 -22.51 -7.49
N ILE A 40 6.42 -22.47 -6.39
CA ILE A 40 7.31 -21.35 -6.05
C ILE A 40 8.56 -21.50 -6.92
N PRO A 41 8.97 -20.46 -7.69
CA PRO A 41 10.17 -20.51 -8.50
C PRO A 41 11.44 -20.73 -7.66
N ASP A 42 12.42 -21.44 -8.19
CA ASP A 42 13.66 -21.76 -7.47
C ASP A 42 14.42 -20.50 -7.02
N GLU A 43 14.38 -19.44 -7.81
CA GLU A 43 14.95 -18.14 -7.47
C GLU A 43 14.29 -17.50 -6.24
N VAL A 44 12.98 -17.66 -6.08
CA VAL A 44 12.24 -17.19 -4.90
C VAL A 44 12.55 -18.07 -3.70
N VAL A 45 12.64 -19.39 -3.89
CA VAL A 45 13.06 -20.31 -2.83
C VAL A 45 14.47 -19.95 -2.34
N ALA A 46 15.39 -19.67 -3.25
CA ALA A 46 16.77 -19.26 -2.90
C ALA A 46 16.80 -17.93 -2.13
N LEU A 47 15.93 -16.98 -2.47
CA LEU A 47 15.85 -15.66 -1.84
C LEU A 47 15.21 -15.72 -0.45
N THR A 48 14.05 -16.39 -0.34
CA THR A 48 13.20 -16.33 0.87
C THR A 48 13.42 -17.49 1.81
N GLY A 49 14.01 -18.60 1.33
CA GLY A 49 14.11 -19.87 2.03
C GLY A 49 12.78 -20.64 2.14
N ILE A 50 11.70 -20.11 1.55
CA ILE A 50 10.38 -20.75 1.62
C ILE A 50 10.24 -21.74 0.47
N THR A 51 10.16 -23.02 0.80
CA THR A 51 10.06 -24.10 -0.17
C THR A 51 8.62 -24.46 -0.46
N ASN A 52 8.39 -25.13 -1.61
CA ASN A 52 7.07 -25.68 -1.96
C ASN A 52 6.54 -26.64 -0.87
N GLU A 53 7.44 -27.40 -0.24
CA GLU A 53 7.09 -28.33 0.84
C GLU A 53 6.56 -27.62 2.09
N MET A 54 7.11 -26.44 2.43
CA MET A 54 6.69 -25.67 3.61
C MET A 54 5.28 -25.11 3.48
N VAL A 55 4.82 -24.85 2.26
CA VAL A 55 3.51 -24.22 2.03
C VAL A 55 2.44 -25.19 1.52
N LYS A 56 2.77 -26.42 1.17
CA LYS A 56 1.83 -27.36 0.54
C LYS A 56 0.58 -27.63 1.37
N ASP A 57 0.74 -27.76 2.69
CA ASP A 57 -0.34 -28.06 3.63
C ASP A 57 -0.88 -26.80 4.32
N ALA A 58 -0.35 -25.62 3.96
CA ALA A 58 -0.84 -24.34 4.46
C ALA A 58 -2.21 -24.02 3.84
N LYS A 59 -3.01 -23.21 4.55
CA LYS A 59 -4.26 -22.67 4.00
C LYS A 59 -3.97 -21.76 2.82
N THR A 60 -4.86 -21.77 1.84
CA THR A 60 -4.84 -20.80 0.75
C THR A 60 -5.20 -19.40 1.25
N PHE A 61 -4.85 -18.35 0.49
CA PHE A 61 -5.26 -16.99 0.85
C PHE A 61 -6.78 -16.87 0.98
N LYS A 62 -7.54 -17.53 0.10
CA LYS A 62 -9.01 -17.54 0.14
C LYS A 62 -9.55 -18.06 1.47
N GLU A 63 -8.92 -19.08 2.06
CA GLU A 63 -9.37 -19.69 3.33
C GLU A 63 -9.04 -18.84 4.55
N ILE A 64 -8.05 -17.95 4.46
CA ILE A 64 -7.67 -17.06 5.56
C ILE A 64 -8.18 -15.63 5.40
N ALA A 65 -8.65 -15.25 4.20
CA ALA A 65 -9.00 -13.87 3.85
C ALA A 65 -10.03 -13.25 4.79
N ALA A 66 -11.07 -13.99 5.17
CA ALA A 66 -12.09 -13.49 6.10
C ALA A 66 -11.48 -13.18 7.48
N ASN A 67 -10.66 -14.09 8.01
CA ASN A 67 -9.99 -13.91 9.30
C ASN A 67 -8.98 -12.75 9.26
N LEU A 68 -8.26 -12.58 8.14
CA LEU A 68 -7.37 -11.43 7.95
C LEU A 68 -8.15 -10.13 7.88
N LYS A 69 -9.28 -10.10 7.19
CA LYS A 69 -10.17 -8.92 7.16
C LYS A 69 -10.61 -8.53 8.56
N ASP A 70 -11.04 -9.50 9.39
CA ASP A 70 -11.47 -9.24 10.76
C ASP A 70 -10.29 -8.78 11.64
N ALA A 71 -9.12 -9.40 11.47
CA ALA A 71 -7.90 -8.99 12.18
C ALA A 71 -7.49 -7.55 11.85
N PHE A 72 -7.69 -7.12 10.61
CA PHE A 72 -7.31 -5.80 10.11
C PHE A 72 -8.42 -4.74 10.23
N ALA A 73 -9.61 -5.12 10.66
CA ALA A 73 -10.73 -4.19 10.82
C ALA A 73 -10.37 -3.05 11.78
N GLY A 74 -10.52 -1.82 11.31
CA GLY A 74 -10.22 -0.60 12.10
C GLY A 74 -8.74 -0.35 12.35
N CYS A 75 -7.84 -1.09 11.67
CA CYS A 75 -6.40 -0.87 11.75
C CYS A 75 -5.92 0.05 10.63
N ASP A 76 -4.93 0.89 10.91
CA ASP A 76 -4.06 1.50 9.94
C ASP A 76 -2.89 0.55 9.61
N PHE A 77 -2.26 0.72 8.45
CA PHE A 77 -1.18 -0.15 8.02
C PHE A 77 0.13 0.64 7.99
N ALA A 78 1.17 0.05 8.57
CA ALA A 78 2.53 0.53 8.45
C ALA A 78 3.41 -0.56 7.82
N GLY A 79 4.32 -0.15 6.94
CA GLY A 79 5.27 -1.04 6.31
C GLY A 79 6.49 -0.31 5.78
N PHE A 80 7.41 -1.06 5.18
CA PHE A 80 8.59 -0.50 4.52
C PHE A 80 8.48 -0.75 3.01
N ASN A 81 8.37 0.31 2.22
CA ASN A 81 8.07 0.26 0.78
C ASN A 81 6.76 -0.47 0.45
N SER A 82 5.90 -0.62 1.45
CA SER A 82 4.68 -1.42 1.39
C SER A 82 3.63 -0.82 0.45
N ASN A 83 3.61 0.49 0.27
CA ASN A 83 2.68 1.17 -0.63
C ASN A 83 2.93 0.82 -2.11
N PHE A 84 4.13 0.34 -2.44
CA PHE A 84 4.48 -0.06 -3.80
C PHE A 84 4.28 -1.54 -4.09
N PHE A 85 4.30 -2.40 -3.07
CA PHE A 85 4.21 -3.84 -3.29
C PHE A 85 3.23 -4.54 -2.34
N ASP A 86 3.48 -4.52 -1.02
CA ASP A 86 2.70 -5.32 -0.06
C ASP A 86 1.21 -4.96 -0.06
N ILE A 87 0.88 -3.68 0.00
CA ILE A 87 -0.52 -3.23 0.01
C ILE A 87 -1.23 -3.52 -1.32
N PRO A 88 -0.65 -3.21 -2.49
CA PRO A 88 -1.21 -3.63 -3.77
C PRO A 88 -1.42 -5.14 -3.90
N MET A 89 -0.44 -5.94 -3.47
CA MET A 89 -0.54 -7.40 -3.50
C MET A 89 -1.64 -7.90 -2.56
N LEU A 90 -1.70 -7.37 -1.33
CA LEU A 90 -2.73 -7.73 -0.35
C LEU A 90 -4.13 -7.35 -0.84
N ALA A 91 -4.29 -6.19 -1.44
CA ALA A 91 -5.54 -5.75 -2.03
C ALA A 91 -5.98 -6.68 -3.17
N GLU A 92 -5.06 -7.07 -4.04
CA GLU A 92 -5.32 -7.99 -5.14
C GLU A 92 -5.71 -9.39 -4.62
N GLU A 93 -5.03 -9.90 -3.60
CA GLU A 93 -5.37 -11.20 -3.00
C GLU A 93 -6.74 -11.19 -2.31
N PHE A 94 -7.12 -10.12 -1.60
CA PHE A 94 -8.47 -9.99 -1.05
C PHE A 94 -9.54 -10.01 -2.15
N LEU A 95 -9.32 -9.28 -3.24
CA LEU A 95 -10.24 -9.24 -4.37
C LEU A 95 -10.36 -10.61 -5.06
N ARG A 96 -9.24 -11.32 -5.24
CA ARG A 96 -9.23 -12.71 -5.76
C ARG A 96 -9.99 -13.67 -4.85
N ALA A 97 -9.87 -13.48 -3.54
CA ALA A 97 -10.60 -14.27 -2.55
C ALA A 97 -12.10 -13.95 -2.51
N GLY A 98 -12.56 -12.90 -3.20
CA GLY A 98 -13.96 -12.42 -3.14
C GLY A 98 -14.29 -11.70 -1.84
N VAL A 99 -13.27 -11.21 -1.12
CA VAL A 99 -13.41 -10.47 0.13
C VAL A 99 -13.18 -8.98 -0.15
N ASP A 100 -14.20 -8.17 0.07
CA ASP A 100 -14.08 -6.71 -0.06
C ASP A 100 -13.45 -6.13 1.21
N PHE A 101 -12.20 -5.66 1.09
CA PHE A 101 -11.50 -4.88 2.11
C PHE A 101 -11.24 -3.48 1.54
N ASP A 102 -11.85 -2.46 2.15
CA ASP A 102 -11.79 -1.09 1.66
C ASP A 102 -10.54 -0.36 2.15
N PHE A 103 -9.46 -0.47 1.39
CA PHE A 103 -8.21 0.25 1.67
C PHE A 103 -8.33 1.78 1.60
N SER A 104 -9.42 2.34 1.08
CA SER A 104 -9.60 3.81 1.05
C SER A 104 -9.94 4.40 2.42
N LYS A 105 -10.30 3.55 3.37
CA LYS A 105 -10.68 3.94 4.75
C LYS A 105 -9.55 3.75 5.77
N VAL A 106 -8.40 3.28 5.33
CA VAL A 106 -7.24 3.05 6.21
C VAL A 106 -6.09 3.98 5.84
N ARG A 107 -5.32 4.38 6.83
CA ARG A 107 -4.10 5.14 6.61
C ARG A 107 -2.98 4.18 6.29
N LEU A 108 -2.17 4.53 5.28
CA LEU A 108 -1.03 3.73 4.84
C LEU A 108 0.25 4.51 5.15
N ILE A 109 1.01 4.04 6.13
CA ILE A 109 2.25 4.65 6.58
C ILE A 109 3.42 3.85 6.01
N ASP A 110 4.19 4.48 5.14
CA ASP A 110 5.36 3.85 4.53
C ASP A 110 6.64 4.40 5.13
N ALA A 111 7.25 3.63 6.04
CA ALA A 111 8.49 4.00 6.70
C ALA A 111 9.65 4.21 5.72
N HIS A 112 9.65 3.54 4.55
CA HIS A 112 10.61 3.82 3.49
C HIS A 112 10.41 5.23 2.91
N SER A 113 9.18 5.65 2.68
CA SER A 113 8.88 7.00 2.16
C SER A 113 9.30 8.09 3.15
N ILE A 114 9.05 7.87 4.45
CA ILE A 114 9.52 8.77 5.52
C ILE A 114 11.06 8.79 5.52
N PHE A 115 11.68 7.61 5.57
CA PHE A 115 13.13 7.46 5.56
C PHE A 115 13.78 8.11 4.33
N CYS A 116 13.22 7.92 3.13
CA CYS A 116 13.74 8.53 1.90
C CYS A 116 13.69 10.06 1.88
N ARG A 117 12.80 10.67 2.65
CA ARG A 117 12.76 12.12 2.80
C ARG A 117 13.80 12.63 3.78
N MET A 118 14.14 11.81 4.77
CA MET A 118 15.00 12.20 5.88
C MET A 118 16.44 11.69 5.71
N GLU A 119 16.65 10.49 5.13
CA GLU A 119 17.94 9.76 5.14
C GLU A 119 18.21 8.90 3.89
N ARG A 120 19.27 8.09 3.89
CA ARG A 120 19.65 7.13 2.82
C ARG A 120 18.83 5.81 2.83
N ARG A 121 18.62 5.22 1.65
CA ARG A 121 17.49 4.42 1.18
C ARG A 121 17.59 2.90 1.27
N SER A 122 17.69 2.26 2.44
CA SER A 122 17.43 0.84 2.58
C SER A 122 16.96 0.52 4.00
N LEU A 123 16.23 -0.58 4.20
CA LEU A 123 15.78 -0.98 5.55
C LEU A 123 16.97 -1.19 6.49
N ALA A 124 18.03 -1.87 6.04
CA ALA A 124 19.24 -2.08 6.83
C ALA A 124 19.94 -0.75 7.20
N ALA A 125 20.03 0.20 6.27
CA ALA A 125 20.60 1.51 6.56
C ALA A 125 19.70 2.32 7.51
N ALA A 126 18.37 2.24 7.33
CA ALA A 126 17.42 2.86 8.24
C ALA A 126 17.52 2.26 9.64
N TYR A 127 17.60 0.92 9.72
CA TYR A 127 17.75 0.24 10.99
C TYR A 127 19.05 0.63 11.70
N GLN A 128 20.16 0.65 10.98
CA GLN A 128 21.45 1.07 11.54
C GLN A 128 21.41 2.53 12.02
N PHE A 129 20.79 3.40 11.24
CA PHE A 129 20.71 4.82 11.55
C PHE A 129 19.79 5.11 12.75
N TYR A 130 18.60 4.51 12.77
CA TYR A 130 17.61 4.78 13.81
C TYR A 130 17.75 3.93 15.05
N CYS A 131 18.15 2.66 14.90
CA CYS A 131 18.30 1.73 16.02
C CYS A 131 19.76 1.60 16.53
N GLY A 132 20.73 2.25 15.85
CA GLY A 132 22.15 2.26 16.25
C GLY A 132 22.89 0.92 16.09
N ARG A 133 22.28 -0.06 15.42
CA ARG A 133 22.81 -1.43 15.27
C ARG A 133 22.67 -1.89 13.83
N LYS A 134 23.51 -2.82 13.39
CA LYS A 134 23.34 -3.45 12.08
C LYS A 134 22.13 -4.39 12.13
N MET A 135 21.30 -4.34 11.09
CA MET A 135 20.13 -5.20 11.01
C MET A 135 20.50 -6.69 11.00
N GLU A 136 21.61 -7.03 10.33
CA GLU A 136 22.09 -8.41 10.21
C GLU A 136 22.54 -9.02 11.56
N ASP A 137 22.88 -8.17 12.54
CA ASP A 137 23.26 -8.62 13.89
C ASP A 137 22.04 -9.08 14.70
N ASP A 138 20.86 -8.52 14.41
CA ASP A 138 19.62 -8.83 15.12
C ASP A 138 18.72 -9.79 14.31
N PHE A 139 18.76 -9.72 12.98
CA PHE A 139 17.84 -10.44 12.12
C PHE A 139 18.52 -10.95 10.84
N PRO A 140 18.36 -12.23 10.46
CA PRO A 140 18.65 -12.67 9.11
C PRO A 140 17.77 -11.87 8.10
N PRO A 141 18.38 -11.29 7.04
CA PRO A 141 17.63 -10.50 6.05
C PRO A 141 16.71 -11.38 5.20
N HIS A 142 15.77 -10.72 4.50
CA HIS A 142 14.86 -11.34 3.51
C HIS A 142 13.93 -12.42 4.11
N ARG A 143 13.50 -12.23 5.34
CA ARG A 143 12.41 -12.97 5.95
C ARG A 143 11.34 -11.99 6.37
N ALA A 144 10.09 -12.23 5.95
CA ALA A 144 8.98 -11.30 6.18
C ALA A 144 8.76 -10.95 7.66
N ASP A 145 8.93 -11.89 8.57
CA ASP A 145 8.85 -11.68 10.02
C ASP A 145 9.97 -10.75 10.54
N ASN A 146 11.21 -10.98 10.09
CA ASN A 146 12.37 -10.14 10.48
C ASN A 146 12.27 -8.73 9.89
N ASP A 147 11.91 -8.62 8.61
CA ASP A 147 11.76 -7.33 7.95
C ASP A 147 10.57 -6.54 8.54
N THR A 148 9.50 -7.23 8.95
CA THR A 148 8.36 -6.61 9.67
C THR A 148 8.80 -6.08 11.03
N GLU A 149 9.55 -6.88 11.81
CA GLU A 149 10.09 -6.45 13.12
C GLU A 149 11.04 -5.27 12.96
N ALA A 150 11.97 -5.34 11.99
CA ALA A 150 12.91 -4.26 11.71
C ALA A 150 12.17 -2.97 11.29
N THR A 151 11.13 -3.09 10.44
CA THR A 151 10.29 -1.96 10.03
C THR A 151 9.58 -1.32 11.24
N TYR A 152 8.98 -2.13 12.10
CA TYR A 152 8.34 -1.66 13.33
C TYR A 152 9.32 -0.88 14.21
N ARG A 153 10.51 -1.43 14.46
CA ARG A 153 11.54 -0.76 15.27
C ARG A 153 12.02 0.54 14.63
N VAL A 154 12.18 0.57 13.30
CA VAL A 154 12.53 1.80 12.58
C VAL A 154 11.46 2.88 12.77
N LEU A 155 10.17 2.53 12.60
CA LEU A 155 9.09 3.49 12.78
C LEU A 155 9.03 4.03 14.22
N MET A 156 9.16 3.18 15.21
CA MET A 156 9.20 3.62 16.62
C MET A 156 10.39 4.51 16.91
N ALA A 157 11.59 4.15 16.41
CA ALA A 157 12.79 4.96 16.59
C ALA A 157 12.73 6.30 15.80
N GLN A 158 11.99 6.35 14.68
CA GLN A 158 11.71 7.63 13.99
C GLN A 158 10.84 8.55 14.87
N LEU A 159 9.79 8.02 15.47
CA LEU A 159 8.92 8.78 16.38
C LEU A 159 9.68 9.29 17.61
N ASP A 160 10.57 8.46 18.19
CA ASP A 160 11.38 8.85 19.33
C ASP A 160 12.41 9.94 18.94
N LYS A 161 13.13 9.75 17.82
CA LYS A 161 14.16 10.67 17.35
C LYS A 161 13.61 12.05 16.97
N TYR A 162 12.43 12.09 16.37
CA TYR A 162 11.79 13.32 15.90
C TYR A 162 10.61 13.75 16.78
N ASN A 163 10.60 13.29 18.02
CA ASN A 163 9.57 13.66 19.00
C ASN A 163 9.58 15.18 19.22
N PRO A 164 8.43 15.88 19.17
CA PRO A 164 8.33 17.32 19.36
C PRO A 164 8.99 17.87 20.63
N GLU A 165 9.02 17.05 21.69
CA GLU A 165 9.56 17.46 22.99
C GLU A 165 11.09 17.36 23.07
N THR A 166 11.71 16.52 22.21
CA THR A 166 13.12 16.14 22.34
C THR A 166 13.93 16.27 21.04
N ALA A 167 13.30 16.60 19.93
CA ALA A 167 13.99 16.72 18.64
C ALA A 167 15.03 17.85 18.66
N ASP A 168 16.24 17.56 18.19
CA ASP A 168 17.33 18.54 18.05
C ASP A 168 17.03 19.61 16.99
N ASP A 169 16.17 19.29 16.01
CA ASP A 169 15.81 20.16 14.89
C ASP A 169 14.29 20.37 14.89
N PRO A 170 13.79 21.56 15.25
CA PRO A 170 12.37 21.86 15.29
C PRO A 170 11.67 21.82 13.92
N GLU A 171 12.42 21.82 12.80
CA GLU A 171 11.87 21.65 11.46
C GLU A 171 11.68 20.19 11.08
N LYS A 172 12.25 19.26 11.86
CA LYS A 172 12.19 17.80 11.65
C LYS A 172 11.43 17.11 12.77
N VAL A 173 10.19 17.48 12.96
CA VAL A 173 9.34 16.94 14.02
C VAL A 173 8.34 15.96 13.45
N LEU A 174 8.13 14.83 14.14
CA LEU A 174 7.09 13.85 13.86
C LEU A 174 6.17 13.72 15.07
N HIS A 175 4.89 13.97 14.89
CA HIS A 175 3.89 13.63 15.89
C HIS A 175 3.44 12.19 15.71
N ASN A 176 3.14 11.52 16.81
CA ASN A 176 2.52 10.20 16.76
C ASN A 176 1.01 10.34 16.43
N ASP A 177 0.74 10.97 15.29
CA ASP A 177 -0.58 11.17 14.72
C ASP A 177 -0.66 10.47 13.36
N MET A 178 -1.66 9.60 13.20
CA MET A 178 -1.77 8.76 12.00
C MET A 178 -2.09 9.58 10.75
N ASP A 179 -2.80 10.68 10.84
CA ASP A 179 -3.12 11.53 9.70
C ASP A 179 -1.88 12.28 9.22
N GLU A 180 -1.06 12.82 10.15
CA GLU A 180 0.22 13.47 9.82
C GLU A 180 1.22 12.47 9.22
N LEU A 181 1.41 11.32 9.83
CA LEU A 181 2.34 10.29 9.35
C LEU A 181 1.93 9.76 7.97
N ALA A 182 0.64 9.52 7.75
CA ALA A 182 0.11 9.10 6.45
C ALA A 182 0.32 10.20 5.39
N ALA A 183 0.08 11.47 5.74
CA ALA A 183 0.30 12.60 4.83
C ALA A 183 1.80 12.76 4.49
N LEU A 184 2.69 12.65 5.49
CA LEU A 184 4.14 12.75 5.30
C LEU A 184 4.70 11.59 4.46
N SER A 185 4.18 10.38 4.64
CA SER A 185 4.61 9.20 3.89
C SER A 185 4.00 9.10 2.49
N LYS A 186 3.02 9.94 2.17
CA LYS A 186 2.40 9.96 0.85
C LYS A 186 3.41 10.35 -0.23
N SER A 187 3.71 9.41 -1.13
CA SER A 187 4.75 9.58 -2.16
C SER A 187 4.22 9.97 -3.54
N ASN A 188 2.90 9.89 -3.75
CA ASN A 188 2.27 10.14 -5.07
C ASN A 188 0.80 10.52 -4.92
N ASP A 189 0.20 10.98 -6.01
CA ASP A 189 -1.23 11.30 -6.11
C ASP A 189 -2.04 10.13 -6.71
N ASN A 190 -1.62 8.90 -6.51
CA ASN A 190 -2.33 7.74 -7.04
C ASN A 190 -3.70 7.55 -6.38
N VAL A 191 -4.70 7.23 -7.20
CA VAL A 191 -6.05 6.84 -6.78
C VAL A 191 -6.16 5.31 -6.71
N ASP A 192 -5.48 4.62 -7.64
CA ASP A 192 -5.30 3.18 -7.63
C ASP A 192 -3.84 2.82 -7.36
N PHE A 193 -3.59 1.65 -6.75
CA PHE A 193 -2.24 1.26 -6.36
C PHE A 193 -1.27 1.06 -7.53
N ALA A 194 -1.79 0.80 -8.73
CA ALA A 194 -0.96 0.67 -9.94
C ALA A 194 -0.62 2.02 -10.59
N GLY A 195 -1.10 3.14 -10.05
CA GLY A 195 -0.87 4.48 -10.59
C GLY A 195 -1.43 4.72 -12.00
N ARG A 196 -2.44 3.94 -12.38
CA ARG A 196 -3.15 4.11 -13.67
C ARG A 196 -4.15 5.24 -13.61
N ILE A 197 -4.68 5.51 -12.42
CA ILE A 197 -5.59 6.62 -12.12
C ILE A 197 -4.93 7.45 -11.03
N VAL A 198 -4.84 8.75 -11.25
CA VAL A 198 -4.19 9.70 -10.33
C VAL A 198 -5.11 10.87 -10.04
N TRP A 199 -4.91 11.52 -8.89
CA TRP A 199 -5.48 12.82 -8.62
C TRP A 199 -4.80 13.88 -9.47
N LYS A 200 -5.58 14.72 -10.15
CA LYS A 200 -5.11 15.84 -10.96
C LYS A 200 -5.89 17.08 -10.58
N ASP A 201 -5.19 18.21 -10.48
CA ASP A 201 -5.82 19.49 -10.22
C ASP A 201 -6.83 19.85 -11.31
N MET A 202 -7.99 20.31 -10.90
CA MET A 202 -8.99 20.86 -11.80
C MET A 202 -8.58 22.28 -12.17
N VAL A 203 -8.66 22.58 -13.46
CA VAL A 203 -8.31 23.90 -13.98
C VAL A 203 -9.48 24.49 -14.76
N ASP A 204 -9.56 25.83 -14.78
CA ASP A 204 -10.50 26.56 -15.64
C ASP A 204 -10.04 26.58 -17.11
N ALA A 205 -10.79 27.24 -17.98
CA ALA A 205 -10.49 27.36 -19.40
C ALA A 205 -9.14 28.06 -19.70
N ASN A 206 -8.59 28.80 -18.72
CA ASN A 206 -7.33 29.52 -18.83
C ASN A 206 -6.16 28.73 -18.20
N GLY A 207 -6.41 27.50 -17.70
CA GLY A 207 -5.41 26.67 -17.04
C GLY A 207 -5.15 27.03 -15.58
N LYS A 208 -5.96 27.89 -14.95
CA LYS A 208 -5.82 28.28 -13.55
C LYS A 208 -6.50 27.25 -12.66
N PRO A 209 -5.86 26.79 -11.55
CA PRO A 209 -6.46 25.87 -10.61
C PRO A 209 -7.79 26.35 -10.04
N LEU A 210 -8.79 25.48 -10.03
CA LEU A 210 -10.04 25.70 -9.32
C LEU A 210 -9.83 25.37 -7.85
N LEU A 211 -10.20 26.29 -6.96
CA LEU A 211 -10.02 26.13 -5.53
C LEU A 211 -11.32 25.68 -4.86
N ASP A 212 -11.19 24.97 -3.74
CA ASP A 212 -12.30 24.67 -2.83
C ASP A 212 -12.60 25.85 -1.90
N GLY A 213 -13.53 25.67 -0.95
CA GLY A 213 -13.92 26.70 0.02
C GLY A 213 -12.82 27.08 1.03
N GLU A 214 -11.75 26.29 1.12
CA GLU A 214 -10.61 26.46 2.01
C GLU A 214 -9.38 27.03 1.27
N GLY A 215 -9.50 27.24 -0.06
CA GLY A 215 -8.42 27.75 -0.90
C GLY A 215 -7.46 26.69 -1.45
N ASN A 216 -7.73 25.39 -1.27
CA ASN A 216 -6.93 24.32 -1.83
C ASN A 216 -7.33 23.98 -3.26
N PRO A 217 -6.40 23.52 -4.13
CA PRO A 217 -6.74 23.04 -5.46
C PRO A 217 -7.73 21.87 -5.41
N ARG A 218 -8.87 22.04 -6.10
CA ARG A 218 -9.82 20.94 -6.31
C ARG A 218 -9.18 19.89 -7.20
N LYS A 219 -9.27 18.62 -6.81
CA LYS A 219 -8.70 17.50 -7.56
C LYS A 219 -9.78 16.57 -8.10
N GLN A 220 -9.50 15.97 -9.25
CA GLN A 220 -10.36 14.97 -9.87
C GLN A 220 -9.52 13.84 -10.43
N GLU A 221 -10.08 12.65 -10.49
CA GLU A 221 -9.39 11.46 -11.00
C GLU A 221 -9.12 11.59 -12.51
N ALA A 222 -7.88 11.35 -12.90
CA ALA A 222 -7.43 11.37 -14.30
C ALA A 222 -6.66 10.10 -14.64
N PHE A 223 -6.71 9.67 -15.90
CA PHE A 223 -5.86 8.59 -16.38
C PHE A 223 -4.39 9.02 -16.46
N ASN A 224 -3.48 8.16 -16.01
CA ASN A 224 -2.03 8.39 -16.06
C ASN A 224 -1.33 7.49 -17.09
N PHE A 225 -2.04 6.93 -18.06
CA PHE A 225 -1.49 6.03 -19.07
C PHE A 225 -2.26 6.12 -20.40
N GLY A 226 -1.65 5.54 -21.44
CA GLY A 226 -2.28 5.32 -22.75
C GLY A 226 -2.75 6.59 -23.46
N LYS A 227 -3.69 6.40 -24.40
CA LYS A 227 -4.21 7.48 -25.26
C LYS A 227 -4.93 8.60 -24.53
N TYR A 228 -5.40 8.31 -23.30
CA TYR A 228 -6.14 9.28 -22.46
C TYR A 228 -5.31 9.77 -21.26
N LYS A 229 -3.99 9.63 -21.29
CA LYS A 229 -3.13 10.17 -20.23
C LYS A 229 -3.41 11.66 -20.01
N GLY A 230 -3.67 12.03 -18.75
CA GLY A 230 -3.98 13.39 -18.34
C GLY A 230 -5.44 13.83 -18.51
N TRP A 231 -6.30 12.99 -19.09
CA TRP A 231 -7.75 13.27 -19.20
C TRP A 231 -8.47 12.81 -17.94
N TYR A 232 -9.46 13.57 -17.50
CA TYR A 232 -10.31 13.15 -16.38
C TYR A 232 -11.08 11.88 -16.74
N VAL A 233 -11.13 10.94 -15.81
CA VAL A 233 -11.79 9.64 -16.02
C VAL A 233 -13.24 9.80 -16.44
N THR A 234 -13.97 10.70 -15.78
CA THR A 234 -15.39 10.96 -16.08
C THR A 234 -15.61 11.45 -17.51
N ASP A 235 -14.72 12.32 -18.03
CA ASP A 235 -14.80 12.84 -19.38
C ASP A 235 -14.54 11.77 -20.43
N VAL A 236 -13.55 10.91 -20.16
CA VAL A 236 -13.25 9.76 -21.03
C VAL A 236 -14.44 8.80 -21.06
N LEU A 237 -15.03 8.48 -19.90
CA LEU A 237 -16.18 7.57 -19.85
C LEU A 237 -17.44 8.14 -20.55
N ARG A 238 -17.56 9.46 -20.63
CA ARG A 238 -18.63 10.12 -21.41
C ARG A 238 -18.34 10.10 -22.91
N LYS A 239 -17.08 10.35 -23.30
CA LYS A 239 -16.66 10.44 -24.70
C LYS A 239 -16.50 9.06 -25.35
N ASP A 240 -15.99 8.08 -24.60
CA ASP A 240 -15.68 6.73 -25.06
C ASP A 240 -16.21 5.70 -24.02
N PRO A 241 -17.52 5.44 -24.00
CA PRO A 241 -18.11 4.49 -23.03
C PRO A 241 -17.54 3.08 -23.13
N GLY A 242 -17.03 2.68 -24.31
CA GLY A 242 -16.40 1.39 -24.55
C GLY A 242 -15.07 1.22 -23.81
N TYR A 243 -14.41 2.32 -23.47
CA TYR A 243 -13.13 2.29 -22.75
C TYR A 243 -13.26 1.64 -21.37
N TYR A 244 -14.38 1.84 -20.68
CA TYR A 244 -14.67 1.13 -19.43
C TYR A 244 -14.65 -0.39 -19.60
N SER A 245 -15.43 -0.90 -20.55
CA SER A 245 -15.52 -2.36 -20.79
C SER A 245 -14.19 -2.95 -21.23
N TRP A 246 -13.45 -2.19 -22.06
CA TRP A 246 -12.11 -2.59 -22.46
C TRP A 246 -11.16 -2.70 -21.25
N MET A 247 -11.15 -1.73 -20.34
CA MET A 247 -10.31 -1.80 -19.15
C MET A 247 -10.70 -2.97 -18.24
N LEU A 248 -11.99 -3.28 -18.10
CA LEU A 248 -12.42 -4.42 -17.28
C LEU A 248 -11.98 -5.77 -17.84
N SER A 249 -11.93 -5.89 -19.19
CA SER A 249 -11.53 -7.14 -19.86
C SER A 249 -10.03 -7.23 -20.13
N SER A 250 -9.29 -6.14 -19.97
CA SER A 250 -7.83 -6.10 -20.20
C SER A 250 -7.04 -6.44 -18.93
N ASP A 251 -5.72 -6.61 -19.10
CA ASP A 251 -4.79 -7.01 -18.04
C ASP A 251 -4.42 -5.80 -17.15
N PHE A 252 -5.41 -5.30 -16.39
CA PHE A 252 -5.23 -4.34 -15.31
C PHE A 252 -5.45 -5.02 -13.95
N THR A 253 -4.83 -4.47 -12.90
CA THR A 253 -5.08 -4.97 -11.55
C THR A 253 -6.57 -4.86 -11.18
N ASN A 254 -7.05 -5.79 -10.36
CA ASN A 254 -8.44 -5.73 -9.89
C ASN A 254 -8.73 -4.44 -9.11
N ASN A 255 -7.71 -3.91 -8.39
CA ASN A 255 -7.82 -2.62 -7.72
C ASN A 255 -8.09 -1.47 -8.71
N THR A 256 -7.36 -1.40 -9.83
CA THR A 256 -7.63 -0.40 -10.90
C THR A 256 -9.06 -0.53 -11.43
N LYS A 257 -9.50 -1.77 -11.71
CA LYS A 257 -10.88 -2.04 -12.20
C LYS A 257 -11.94 -1.64 -11.17
N GLN A 258 -11.69 -1.92 -9.89
CA GLN A 258 -12.57 -1.54 -8.78
C GLN A 258 -12.68 -0.01 -8.66
N VAL A 259 -11.55 0.70 -8.67
CA VAL A 259 -11.51 2.17 -8.62
C VAL A 259 -12.29 2.77 -9.79
N LEU A 260 -12.03 2.29 -11.02
CA LEU A 260 -12.74 2.74 -12.22
C LEU A 260 -14.26 2.54 -12.12
N THR A 261 -14.67 1.38 -11.59
CA THR A 261 -16.08 1.05 -11.39
C THR A 261 -16.73 1.98 -10.35
N ARG A 262 -16.04 2.27 -9.26
CA ARG A 262 -16.49 3.20 -8.20
C ARG A 262 -16.70 4.62 -8.77
N ILE A 263 -15.75 5.11 -9.57
CA ILE A 263 -15.86 6.44 -10.23
C ILE A 263 -17.09 6.46 -11.14
N ARG A 264 -17.28 5.41 -11.96
CA ARG A 264 -18.45 5.32 -12.86
C ARG A 264 -19.79 5.31 -12.11
N MET A 265 -19.86 4.55 -11.01
CA MET A 265 -21.08 4.47 -10.19
C MET A 265 -21.41 5.81 -9.54
N ARG A 266 -20.41 6.52 -8.99
CA ARG A 266 -20.59 7.85 -8.42
C ARG A 266 -21.12 8.84 -9.45
N GLU A 267 -20.57 8.84 -10.67
CA GLU A 267 -21.06 9.68 -11.77
C GLU A 267 -22.51 9.37 -12.16
N PHE A 268 -22.88 8.08 -12.13
CA PHE A 268 -24.25 7.68 -12.44
C PHE A 268 -25.25 8.13 -11.36
N MET A 269 -24.87 8.08 -10.10
CA MET A 269 -25.70 8.56 -8.98
C MET A 269 -25.87 10.07 -9.02
N ASN A 270 -24.80 10.83 -9.26
CA ASN A 270 -24.85 12.30 -9.34
C ASN A 270 -25.69 12.85 -10.51
N LYS A 271 -25.99 12.03 -11.52
CA LYS A 271 -26.88 12.42 -12.64
C LYS A 271 -28.37 12.16 -12.37
N LYS A 272 -28.69 11.43 -11.30
CA LYS A 272 -30.08 11.06 -10.95
C LYS A 272 -30.67 11.95 -9.83
N GLY A 273 -29.88 12.75 -9.16
CA GLY A 273 -30.28 13.76 -8.19
C GLY A 273 -30.19 15.15 -8.81
#